data_fc4ae18bc294211fef86c8c3fa6bbb3b
#
_entry.id   fc4ae18bc294211fef86c8c3fa6bbb3b
#
_cell.length_a   1.000
_cell.length_b   1.000
_cell.length_c   1.000
_cell.angle_alpha   90.00
_cell.angle_beta   90.00
_cell.angle_gamma   90.00
#
_symmetry.space_group_name_H-M   'P 1'
#
loop_
_entity.id
_entity.type
_entity.pdbx_description
1 polymer ?
#
loop_
_entity_poly.entity_id
_entity_poly.type
_entity_poly.pdbx_seq_one_letter_code
_entity_poly.pdbx_strand_id
1 'polypeptide(L)'
;MIGPSACGKSTFLKTINRMNDLIPDVKITGEIKYKEQNIFASNVDVNDLRREVGMVFQKPNPFPMSIYDNIAYGPRTHGVKNKAKLDDIVERSLRGAAIWDEVKDRLKKNALGLSGGQQQRLCIARALAVEPEVLLMD
;
A
#
# COMPACT_ATOMS: atom_id res chain seq x y z
N MET A 1 -3.47 7.15 -15.43
CA MET A 1 -2.99 8.55 -15.66
C MET A 1 -1.69 8.48 -16.43
N ILE A 2 -1.60 9.16 -17.56
CA ILE A 2 -0.45 9.16 -18.47
C ILE A 2 0.03 10.60 -18.67
N GLY A 3 1.34 10.81 -18.71
CA GLY A 3 1.94 12.13 -18.94
C GLY A 3 3.46 12.10 -18.78
N PRO A 4 4.15 13.13 -19.21
CA PRO A 4 5.61 13.23 -19.09
C PRO A 4 6.07 13.25 -17.63
N SER A 5 7.36 12.99 -17.40
CA SER A 5 7.96 13.10 -16.08
C SER A 5 7.79 14.52 -15.51
N ALA A 6 7.69 14.63 -14.20
CA ALA A 6 7.54 15.91 -13.48
C ALA A 6 6.28 16.74 -13.82
N CYS A 7 5.24 16.14 -14.38
CA CYS A 7 3.98 16.85 -14.67
C CYS A 7 2.97 16.84 -13.49
N GLY A 8 3.38 16.40 -12.30
CA GLY A 8 2.53 16.41 -11.11
C GLY A 8 1.70 15.15 -10.87
N LYS A 9 1.91 14.07 -11.63
CA LYS A 9 1.17 12.81 -11.44
C LYS A 9 1.29 12.26 -10.02
N SER A 10 2.51 12.10 -9.52
CA SER A 10 2.77 11.60 -8.17
C SER A 10 2.19 12.52 -7.10
N THR A 11 2.28 13.84 -7.30
CA THR A 11 1.67 14.82 -6.40
C THR A 11 0.16 14.66 -6.33
N PHE A 12 -0.49 14.48 -7.48
CA PHE A 12 -1.92 14.26 -7.56
C PHE A 12 -2.34 12.94 -6.88
N LEU A 13 -1.64 11.83 -7.18
CA LEU A 13 -1.91 10.55 -6.55
C LEU A 13 -1.78 10.60 -5.02
N LYS A 14 -0.73 11.24 -4.50
CA LYS A 14 -0.53 11.43 -3.06
C LYS A 14 -1.57 12.36 -2.42
N THR A 15 -2.24 13.18 -3.19
CA THR A 15 -3.36 13.99 -2.72
C THR A 15 -4.61 13.14 -2.51
N ILE A 16 -4.86 12.15 -3.38
CA ILE A 16 -6.04 11.28 -3.28
C ILE A 16 -6.06 10.46 -1.99
N ASN A 17 -4.91 9.97 -1.51
CA ASN A 17 -4.83 9.24 -0.24
C ASN A 17 -4.37 10.12 0.94
N ARG A 18 -4.36 11.43 0.76
CA ARG A 18 -3.99 12.44 1.76
C ARG A 18 -2.56 12.32 2.29
N MET A 19 -1.64 11.70 1.54
CA MET A 19 -0.22 11.64 1.93
C MET A 19 0.45 13.01 1.93
N ASN A 20 -0.03 13.95 1.12
CA ASN A 20 0.49 15.31 1.10
C ASN A 20 0.19 16.10 2.38
N ASP A 21 -0.76 15.66 3.20
CA ASP A 21 -1.02 16.23 4.53
C ASP A 21 0.20 16.13 5.46
N LEU A 22 1.10 15.18 5.19
CA LEU A 22 2.31 14.95 5.98
C LEU A 22 3.46 15.90 5.62
N ILE A 23 3.30 16.69 4.56
CA ILE A 23 4.32 17.63 4.07
C ILE A 23 4.02 19.01 4.70
N PRO A 24 4.98 19.61 5.45
CA PRO A 24 4.81 20.94 6.01
C PRO A 24 4.54 21.99 4.90
N ASP A 25 3.73 22.99 5.23
CA ASP A 25 3.43 24.15 4.38
C ASP A 25 2.72 23.84 3.06
N VAL A 26 2.21 22.60 2.87
CA VAL A 26 1.37 22.26 1.72
C VAL A 26 -0.04 22.80 1.93
N LYS A 27 -0.51 23.58 0.96
CA LYS A 27 -1.90 24.05 0.91
C LYS A 27 -2.64 23.32 -0.20
N ILE A 28 -3.71 22.64 0.16
CA ILE A 28 -4.58 21.94 -0.79
C ILE A 28 -5.91 22.67 -0.84
N THR A 29 -6.37 23.01 -2.04
CA THR A 29 -7.67 23.63 -2.28
C THR A 29 -8.45 22.82 -3.30
N GLY A 30 -9.78 22.83 -3.18
CA GLY A 30 -10.66 22.07 -4.04
C GLY A 30 -11.33 20.92 -3.31
N GLU A 31 -12.00 20.06 -4.09
CA GLU A 31 -12.77 18.94 -3.57
C GLU A 31 -12.41 17.65 -4.33
N ILE A 32 -12.20 16.57 -3.58
CA ILE A 32 -12.10 15.22 -4.13
C ILE A 32 -13.13 14.37 -3.38
N LYS A 33 -14.02 13.72 -4.11
CA LYS A 33 -15.05 12.83 -3.54
C LYS A 33 -14.67 11.37 -3.69
N TYR A 34 -14.84 10.64 -2.61
CA TYR A 34 -14.79 9.18 -2.57
C TYR A 34 -16.05 8.69 -1.86
N LYS A 35 -16.83 7.80 -2.49
CA LYS A 35 -18.14 7.35 -1.98
C LYS A 35 -19.04 8.54 -1.58
N GLU A 36 -19.18 9.50 -2.48
CA GLU A 36 -20.00 10.73 -2.30
C GLU A 36 -19.52 11.66 -1.16
N GLN A 37 -18.44 11.34 -0.49
CA GLN A 37 -17.89 12.14 0.60
C GLN A 37 -16.59 12.84 0.18
N ASN A 38 -16.48 14.13 0.49
CA ASN A 38 -15.23 14.86 0.30
C ASN A 38 -14.16 14.30 1.24
N ILE A 39 -13.05 13.81 0.68
CA ILE A 39 -11.96 13.20 1.45
C ILE A 39 -11.26 14.17 2.42
N PHE A 40 -11.45 15.47 2.26
CA PHE A 40 -10.88 16.52 3.13
C PHE A 40 -11.85 16.98 4.22
N ALA A 41 -13.06 16.42 4.29
CA ALA A 41 -14.02 16.77 5.34
C ALA A 41 -13.47 16.41 6.72
N SER A 42 -13.81 17.21 7.73
CA SER A 42 -13.30 17.04 9.09
C SER A 42 -13.73 15.74 9.78
N ASN A 43 -14.81 15.12 9.31
CA ASN A 43 -15.34 13.86 9.82
C ASN A 43 -14.74 12.61 9.14
N VAL A 44 -13.81 12.78 8.18
CA VAL A 44 -13.15 11.67 7.51
C VAL A 44 -11.99 11.16 8.36
N ASP A 45 -12.03 9.88 8.73
CA ASP A 45 -10.88 9.21 9.32
C ASP A 45 -9.86 8.89 8.22
N VAL A 46 -8.69 9.49 8.33
CA VAL A 46 -7.61 9.35 7.34
C VAL A 46 -7.06 7.92 7.30
N ASN A 47 -7.06 7.21 8.44
CA ASN A 47 -6.61 5.83 8.49
C ASN A 47 -7.58 4.90 7.75
N ASP A 48 -8.87 5.11 7.93
CA ASP A 48 -9.89 4.37 7.17
C ASP A 48 -9.80 4.67 5.68
N LEU A 49 -9.64 5.95 5.31
CA LEU A 49 -9.46 6.32 3.91
C LEU A 49 -8.24 5.62 3.28
N ARG A 50 -7.09 5.61 3.95
CA ARG A 50 -5.86 4.98 3.46
C ARG A 50 -5.93 3.45 3.45
N ARG A 51 -6.81 2.86 4.25
CA ARG A 51 -7.11 1.43 4.20
C ARG A 51 -7.86 1.07 2.92
N GLU A 52 -8.85 1.89 2.55
CA GLU A 52 -9.68 1.68 1.36
C GLU A 52 -8.98 2.12 0.08
N VAL A 53 -8.15 3.15 0.15
CA VAL A 53 -7.38 3.71 -0.96
C VAL A 53 -5.89 3.48 -0.71
N GLY A 54 -5.41 2.33 -1.14
CA GLY A 54 -4.01 1.94 -1.02
C GLY A 54 -3.13 2.65 -2.04
N MET A 55 -1.82 2.71 -1.77
CA MET A 55 -0.84 3.28 -2.68
C MET A 55 0.42 2.43 -2.77
N VAL A 56 0.91 2.24 -3.99
CA VAL A 56 2.22 1.66 -4.30
C VAL A 56 3.08 2.75 -4.93
N PHE A 57 4.24 2.99 -4.34
CA PHE A 57 5.17 4.03 -4.79
C PHE A 57 6.03 3.53 -5.94
N GLN A 58 6.48 4.45 -6.81
CA GLN A 58 7.38 4.16 -7.92
C GLN A 58 8.68 3.49 -7.44
N LYS A 59 9.25 3.97 -6.33
CA LYS A 59 10.42 3.35 -5.69
C LYS A 59 9.98 2.35 -4.63
N PRO A 60 10.47 1.09 -4.66
CA PRO A 60 10.15 0.10 -3.64
C PRO A 60 10.53 0.59 -2.24
N ASN A 61 9.68 0.30 -1.27
CA ASN A 61 9.89 0.68 0.14
C ASN A 61 9.49 -0.44 1.11
N PRO A 62 10.04 -1.66 0.97
CA PRO A 62 9.75 -2.72 1.91
C PRO A 62 10.21 -2.35 3.32
N PHE A 63 9.51 -2.85 4.33
CA PHE A 63 9.93 -2.70 5.70
C PHE A 63 11.16 -3.58 6.00
N PRO A 64 12.07 -3.16 6.89
CA PRO A 64 13.25 -3.95 7.28
C PRO A 64 12.85 -5.12 8.21
N MET A 65 12.06 -6.03 7.72
CA MET A 65 11.54 -7.21 8.38
C MET A 65 11.37 -8.34 7.37
N SER A 66 10.90 -9.51 7.83
CA SER A 66 10.71 -10.66 6.95
C SER A 66 9.70 -10.37 5.82
N ILE A 67 9.77 -11.17 4.76
CA ILE A 67 8.79 -11.14 3.66
C ILE A 67 7.39 -11.36 4.22
N TYR A 68 7.23 -12.36 5.10
CA TYR A 68 5.95 -12.67 5.77
C TYR A 68 5.43 -11.45 6.56
N ASP A 69 6.26 -10.86 7.40
CA ASP A 69 5.84 -9.76 8.28
C ASP A 69 5.51 -8.48 7.50
N ASN A 70 6.17 -8.24 6.36
CA ASN A 70 5.78 -7.15 5.47
C ASN A 70 4.32 -7.24 5.03
N ILE A 71 3.87 -8.44 4.67
CA ILE A 71 2.49 -8.67 4.23
C ILE A 71 1.52 -8.70 5.41
N ALA A 72 1.90 -9.39 6.48
CA ALA A 72 1.05 -9.58 7.66
C ALA A 72 0.89 -8.31 8.50
N TYR A 73 1.73 -7.31 8.32
CA TYR A 73 1.74 -6.07 9.12
C TYR A 73 0.38 -5.35 9.10
N GLY A 74 -0.15 -5.07 7.91
CA GLY A 74 -1.44 -4.40 7.76
C GLY A 74 -2.60 -5.20 8.38
N PRO A 75 -2.80 -6.46 8.00
CA PRO A 75 -3.82 -7.31 8.62
C PRO A 75 -3.73 -7.40 10.14
N ARG A 76 -2.53 -7.54 10.71
CA ARG A 76 -2.33 -7.54 12.17
C ARG A 76 -2.76 -6.21 12.80
N THR A 77 -2.39 -5.09 12.20
CA THR A 77 -2.76 -3.75 12.66
C THR A 77 -4.28 -3.57 12.65
N HIS A 78 -4.98 -4.23 11.72
CA HIS A 78 -6.44 -4.24 11.63
C HIS A 78 -7.11 -5.36 12.44
N GLY A 79 -6.38 -6.00 13.35
CA GLY A 79 -6.94 -6.92 14.34
C GLY A 79 -6.96 -8.41 13.95
N VAL A 80 -6.37 -8.79 12.81
CA VAL A 80 -6.26 -10.20 12.43
C VAL A 80 -5.15 -10.86 13.25
N LYS A 81 -5.54 -11.72 14.19
CA LYS A 81 -4.60 -12.42 15.11
C LYS A 81 -4.46 -13.91 14.81
N ASN A 82 -5.42 -14.51 14.14
CA ASN A 82 -5.42 -15.93 13.81
C ASN A 82 -4.31 -16.25 12.81
N LYS A 83 -3.40 -17.17 13.18
CA LYS A 83 -2.26 -17.53 12.35
C LYS A 83 -2.68 -18.14 11.00
N ALA A 84 -3.64 -19.02 10.98
CA ALA A 84 -4.13 -19.65 9.76
C ALA A 84 -4.71 -18.61 8.79
N LYS A 85 -5.43 -17.62 9.31
CA LYS A 85 -5.94 -16.50 8.53
C LYS A 85 -4.81 -15.64 7.96
N LEU A 86 -3.79 -15.34 8.76
CA LEU A 86 -2.62 -14.59 8.30
C LEU A 86 -1.85 -15.34 7.22
N ASP A 87 -1.64 -16.63 7.38
CA ASP A 87 -0.97 -17.49 6.40
C ASP A 87 -1.72 -17.47 5.04
N ASP A 88 -3.05 -17.56 5.06
CA ASP A 88 -3.89 -17.47 3.88
C ASP A 88 -3.80 -16.08 3.20
N ILE A 89 -3.87 -15.01 3.98
CA ILE A 89 -3.74 -13.64 3.47
C ILE A 89 -2.36 -13.44 2.82
N VAL A 90 -1.29 -13.90 3.47
CA VAL A 90 0.07 -13.78 2.96
C VAL A 90 0.21 -14.53 1.63
N GLU A 91 -0.20 -15.78 1.55
CA GLU A 91 -0.13 -16.56 0.31
C GLU A 91 -0.95 -15.92 -0.80
N ARG A 92 -2.20 -15.60 -0.54
CA ARG A 92 -3.11 -14.99 -1.53
C ARG A 92 -2.56 -13.66 -2.04
N SER A 93 -2.01 -12.82 -1.17
CA SER A 93 -1.45 -11.53 -1.54
C SER A 93 -0.19 -11.67 -2.40
N LEU A 94 0.69 -12.60 -2.04
CA LEU A 94 1.91 -12.89 -2.81
C LEU A 94 1.58 -13.51 -4.18
N ARG A 95 0.55 -14.36 -4.26
CA ARG A 95 0.05 -14.89 -5.53
C ARG A 95 -0.54 -13.77 -6.39
N GLY A 96 -1.33 -12.87 -5.79
CA GLY A 96 -1.91 -11.72 -6.49
C GLY A 96 -0.87 -10.77 -7.08
N ALA A 97 0.29 -10.65 -6.45
CA ALA A 97 1.42 -9.86 -6.94
C ALA A 97 2.40 -10.67 -7.82
N ALA A 98 2.05 -11.93 -8.17
CA ALA A 98 2.86 -12.82 -9.01
C ALA A 98 4.30 -13.07 -8.51
N ILE A 99 4.47 -13.20 -7.18
CA ILE A 99 5.78 -13.41 -6.56
C ILE A 99 5.83 -14.66 -5.66
N TRP A 100 4.69 -15.33 -5.42
CA TRP A 100 4.62 -16.46 -4.48
C TRP A 100 5.67 -17.54 -4.74
N ASP A 101 5.78 -18.03 -5.99
CA ASP A 101 6.69 -19.11 -6.30
C ASP A 101 8.18 -18.75 -6.11
N GLU A 102 8.52 -17.47 -6.18
CA GLU A 102 9.88 -16.98 -5.98
C GLU A 102 10.25 -16.87 -4.50
N VAL A 103 9.27 -16.72 -3.58
CA VAL A 103 9.53 -16.41 -2.17
C VAL A 103 8.96 -17.41 -1.18
N LYS A 104 8.12 -18.35 -1.59
CA LYS A 104 7.42 -19.30 -0.71
C LYS A 104 8.33 -20.06 0.25
N ASP A 105 9.56 -20.37 -0.15
CA ASP A 105 10.53 -21.12 0.66
C ASP A 105 11.42 -20.22 1.51
N ARG A 106 11.22 -18.91 1.48
CA ARG A 106 12.03 -17.94 2.24
C ARG A 106 11.22 -16.80 2.84
N LEU A 107 9.99 -17.09 3.24
CA LEU A 107 9.07 -16.11 3.83
C LEU A 107 9.62 -15.46 5.12
N LYS A 108 10.47 -16.16 5.85
CA LYS A 108 11.10 -15.67 7.09
C LYS A 108 12.39 -14.87 6.84
N LYS A 109 12.87 -14.80 5.60
CA LYS A 109 14.05 -14.00 5.25
C LYS A 109 13.69 -12.52 5.16
N ASN A 110 14.70 -11.66 5.41
CA ASN A 110 14.52 -10.22 5.35
C ASN A 110 14.18 -9.76 3.93
N ALA A 111 13.14 -8.95 3.80
CA ALA A 111 12.66 -8.44 2.53
C ALA A 111 13.69 -7.55 1.79
N LEU A 112 14.59 -6.91 2.52
CA LEU A 112 15.65 -6.07 1.92
C LEU A 112 16.67 -6.88 1.10
N GLY A 113 16.72 -8.20 1.30
CA GLY A 113 17.56 -9.11 0.51
C GLY A 113 16.98 -9.48 -0.87
N LEU A 114 15.76 -9.07 -1.19
CA LEU A 114 15.14 -9.30 -2.48
C LEU A 114 15.70 -8.35 -3.56
N SER A 115 15.61 -8.76 -4.83
CA SER A 115 15.90 -7.87 -5.97
C SER A 115 14.93 -6.69 -6.02
N GLY A 116 15.29 -5.63 -6.75
CA GLY A 116 14.43 -4.45 -6.89
C GLY A 116 13.03 -4.77 -7.44
N GLY A 117 12.95 -5.62 -8.46
CA GLY A 117 11.67 -6.07 -9.01
C GLY A 117 10.86 -6.92 -8.04
N GLN A 118 11.51 -7.78 -7.27
CA GLN A 118 10.86 -8.57 -6.22
C GLN A 118 10.37 -7.68 -5.06
N GLN A 119 11.16 -6.69 -4.66
CA GLN A 119 10.75 -5.71 -3.65
C GLN A 119 9.52 -4.93 -4.10
N GLN A 120 9.45 -4.52 -5.36
CA GLN A 120 8.29 -3.81 -5.91
C GLN A 120 7.04 -4.69 -5.87
N ARG A 121 7.13 -5.94 -6.31
CA ARG A 121 5.99 -6.88 -6.24
C ARG A 121 5.61 -7.20 -4.79
N LEU A 122 6.57 -7.25 -3.87
CA LEU A 122 6.28 -7.37 -2.43
C LEU A 122 5.49 -6.17 -1.91
N CYS A 123 5.82 -4.96 -2.31
CA CYS A 123 5.07 -3.76 -1.94
C CYS A 123 3.64 -3.78 -2.49
N ILE A 124 3.45 -4.33 -3.69
CA ILE A 124 2.11 -4.55 -4.26
C ILE A 124 1.34 -5.58 -3.40
N ALA A 125 1.96 -6.71 -3.07
CA ALA A 125 1.35 -7.73 -2.22
C ALA A 125 0.96 -7.18 -0.84
N ARG A 126 1.82 -6.36 -0.24
CA ARG A 126 1.55 -5.69 1.04
C ARG A 126 0.30 -4.79 0.95
N ALA A 127 0.16 -4.05 -0.14
CA ALA A 127 -1.01 -3.21 -0.36
C ALA A 127 -2.28 -4.05 -0.57
N LEU A 128 -2.19 -5.17 -1.27
CA LEU A 128 -3.32 -6.08 -1.50
C LEU A 128 -3.80 -6.78 -0.22
N ALA A 129 -2.91 -6.97 0.75
CA ALA A 129 -3.21 -7.73 1.98
C ALA A 129 -4.31 -7.10 2.83
N VAL A 130 -4.51 -5.81 2.76
CA VAL A 130 -5.58 -5.09 3.49
C VAL A 130 -6.86 -4.96 2.66
N GLU A 131 -6.91 -5.57 1.48
CA GLU A 131 -8.07 -5.59 0.56
C GLU A 131 -8.61 -4.19 0.26
N PRO A 132 -7.79 -3.27 -0.28
CA PRO A 132 -8.26 -1.93 -0.61
C PRO A 132 -9.28 -1.99 -1.75
N GLU A 133 -10.23 -1.07 -1.76
CA GLU A 133 -11.16 -0.92 -2.89
C GLU A 133 -10.49 -0.25 -4.09
N VAL A 134 -9.53 0.62 -3.83
CA VAL A 134 -8.76 1.34 -4.84
C VAL A 134 -7.28 1.19 -4.56
N LEU A 135 -6.50 0.85 -5.57
CA LEU A 135 -5.04 0.82 -5.49
C LEU A 135 -4.45 1.85 -6.44
N LEU A 136 -3.80 2.85 -5.87
CA LEU A 136 -3.08 3.87 -6.62
C LEU A 136 -1.66 3.37 -6.90
N MET A 137 -1.26 3.39 -8.15
CA MET A 137 0.08 2.96 -8.57
C MET A 137 0.81 4.13 -9.24
N ASP A 138 1.89 4.56 -8.60
CA ASP A 138 2.76 5.63 -9.09
C ASP A 138 3.89 5.08 -9.99
#